data_43705396a291c4179ca539ffad7f1a57
#
_entry.id   43705396a291c4179ca539ffad7f1a57
#
_cell.length_a   1.000
_cell.length_b   1.000
_cell.length_c   1.000
_cell.angle_alpha   90.00
_cell.angle_beta   90.00
_cell.angle_gamma   90.00
#
_symmetry.space_group_name_H-M   'P 1'
#
loop_
_entity.id
_entity.type
_entity.pdbx_description
1 polymer ?
#
loop_
_entity_poly.entity_id
_entity_poly.type
_entity_poly.pdbx_seq_one_letter_code
_entity_poly.pdbx_strand_id
1 'polypeptide(L)'
;MFTDKINLALKIAAKVHQGQNRKGTDIPYISHPVAVGMIISQYTNDETTIVAGILHDILEDVNPGIYSEADMRRDFGDEITDIVKDVSEPKTAGQPKLLWKERKKSYLKRLGSSYYIETYFVVAADKIHNLTDILKDYDQFSNEIWHRFNASKWDILQYHRAVFNLIRKEPVPIELKRHLAALIEKLGDIVAINP
;
A
#
# COMPACT_ATOMS: atom_id res chain seq x y z
N MET A 1 -6.38 18.95 5.41
CA MET A 1 -7.22 19.48 4.30
C MET A 1 -8.33 18.48 4.00
N PHE A 2 -9.57 18.94 3.78
CA PHE A 2 -10.71 18.08 3.37
C PHE A 2 -11.39 18.76 2.19
N THR A 3 -11.49 18.09 1.04
CA THR A 3 -12.02 18.62 -0.21
C THR A 3 -13.12 17.72 -0.75
N ASP A 4 -13.89 18.22 -1.73
CA ASP A 4 -14.92 17.42 -2.39
C ASP A 4 -14.35 16.17 -3.06
N LYS A 5 -13.14 16.25 -3.63
CA LYS A 5 -12.46 15.12 -4.28
C LYS A 5 -12.03 14.07 -3.27
N ILE A 6 -11.47 14.48 -2.12
CA ILE A 6 -11.16 13.58 -1.00
C ILE A 6 -12.44 12.92 -0.48
N ASN A 7 -13.53 13.69 -0.30
CA ASN A 7 -14.82 13.16 0.12
C ASN A 7 -15.37 12.12 -0.87
N LEU A 8 -15.26 12.39 -2.17
CA LEU A 8 -15.66 11.44 -3.22
C LEU A 8 -14.81 10.15 -3.14
N ALA A 9 -13.49 10.27 -3.00
CA ALA A 9 -12.59 9.13 -2.87
C ALA A 9 -12.95 8.24 -1.67
N LEU A 10 -13.20 8.85 -0.51
CA LEU A 10 -13.63 8.12 0.69
C LEU A 10 -14.96 7.37 0.48
N LYS A 11 -15.95 8.01 -0.16
CA LYS A 11 -17.24 7.39 -0.44
C LYS A 11 -17.11 6.22 -1.41
N ILE A 12 -16.32 6.37 -2.46
CA ILE A 12 -16.07 5.29 -3.44
C ILE A 12 -15.32 4.15 -2.75
N ALA A 13 -14.20 4.44 -2.06
CA ALA A 13 -13.43 3.41 -1.37
C ALA A 13 -14.29 2.63 -0.35
N ALA A 14 -15.11 3.33 0.46
CA ALA A 14 -16.02 2.69 1.41
C ALA A 14 -17.05 1.79 0.73
N LYS A 15 -17.60 2.23 -0.42
CA LYS A 15 -18.60 1.47 -1.18
C LYS A 15 -17.99 0.22 -1.81
N VAL A 16 -16.83 0.35 -2.46
CA VAL A 16 -16.25 -0.76 -3.25
C VAL A 16 -15.55 -1.81 -2.39
N HIS A 17 -15.10 -1.43 -1.19
CA HIS A 17 -14.52 -2.35 -0.19
C HIS A 17 -15.56 -2.86 0.83
N GLN A 18 -16.85 -2.59 0.60
CA GLN A 18 -17.91 -3.06 1.49
C GLN A 18 -17.89 -4.58 1.63
N GLY A 19 -17.90 -5.07 2.88
CA GLY A 19 -17.85 -6.51 3.18
C GLY A 19 -16.46 -7.15 3.09
N GLN A 20 -15.43 -6.40 2.72
CA GLN A 20 -14.04 -6.87 2.78
C GLN A 20 -13.46 -6.60 4.17
N ASN A 21 -12.66 -7.53 4.67
CA ASN A 21 -11.93 -7.40 5.95
C ASN A 21 -10.42 -7.46 5.72
N ARG A 22 -9.67 -6.86 6.64
CA ARG A 22 -8.20 -7.01 6.74
C ARG A 22 -7.87 -8.48 6.97
N LYS A 23 -6.84 -8.97 6.27
CA LYS A 23 -6.49 -10.39 6.24
C LYS A 23 -6.28 -10.98 7.63
N GLY A 24 -7.08 -11.99 7.98
CA GLY A 24 -7.02 -12.68 9.26
C GLY A 24 -7.61 -11.91 10.45
N THR A 25 -8.47 -10.92 10.19
CA THR A 25 -9.16 -10.12 11.20
C THR A 25 -10.62 -9.86 10.80
N ASP A 26 -11.43 -9.33 11.75
CA ASP A 26 -12.79 -8.84 11.50
C ASP A 26 -12.83 -7.34 11.23
N ILE A 27 -11.66 -6.69 11.08
CA ILE A 27 -11.56 -5.25 10.85
C ILE A 27 -11.95 -4.94 9.41
N PRO A 28 -12.92 -4.03 9.15
CA PRO A 28 -13.29 -3.63 7.81
C PRO A 28 -12.09 -3.08 7.02
N TYR A 29 -11.95 -3.54 5.77
CA TYR A 29 -10.79 -3.21 4.92
C TYR A 29 -10.61 -1.70 4.71
N ILE A 30 -11.71 -0.94 4.64
CA ILE A 30 -11.69 0.51 4.45
C ILE A 30 -10.81 1.26 5.47
N SER A 31 -10.58 0.68 6.66
CA SER A 31 -9.69 1.26 7.66
C SER A 31 -8.26 1.47 7.13
N HIS A 32 -7.78 0.60 6.22
CA HIS A 32 -6.46 0.70 5.61
C HIS A 32 -6.32 1.87 4.63
N PRO A 33 -7.14 1.98 3.56
CA PRO A 33 -7.07 3.13 2.65
C PRO A 33 -7.24 4.49 3.35
N VAL A 34 -8.13 4.57 4.33
CA VAL A 34 -8.30 5.78 5.14
C VAL A 34 -7.03 6.11 5.91
N ALA A 35 -6.43 5.13 6.58
CA ALA A 35 -5.18 5.31 7.32
C ALA A 35 -4.02 5.73 6.40
N VAL A 36 -3.93 5.14 5.19
CA VAL A 36 -2.93 5.54 4.18
C VAL A 36 -3.10 7.00 3.78
N GLY A 37 -4.32 7.45 3.47
CA GLY A 37 -4.61 8.86 3.19
C GLY A 37 -4.26 9.78 4.36
N MET A 38 -4.55 9.38 5.60
CA MET A 38 -4.18 10.12 6.82
C MET A 38 -2.67 10.18 7.05
N ILE A 39 -1.94 9.11 6.79
CA ILE A 39 -0.46 9.11 6.88
C ILE A 39 0.11 10.07 5.83
N ILE A 40 -0.33 10.02 4.58
CA ILE A 40 0.11 10.94 3.52
C ILE A 40 -0.11 12.39 3.94
N SER A 41 -1.27 12.72 4.50
CA SER A 41 -1.62 14.09 4.90
C SER A 41 -0.74 14.67 6.00
N GLN A 42 0.08 13.86 6.68
CA GLN A 42 1.09 14.33 7.64
C GLN A 42 2.35 14.88 6.94
N TYR A 43 2.56 14.52 5.66
CA TYR A 43 3.79 14.84 4.93
C TYR A 43 3.57 15.73 3.72
N THR A 44 2.32 15.83 3.24
CA THR A 44 1.95 16.72 2.14
C THR A 44 0.50 17.16 2.24
N ASN A 45 0.20 18.36 1.70
CA ASN A 45 -1.16 18.84 1.50
C ASN A 45 -1.62 18.66 0.04
N ASP A 46 -0.87 17.92 -0.78
CA ASP A 46 -1.25 17.67 -2.16
C ASP A 46 -2.49 16.76 -2.23
N GLU A 47 -3.55 17.28 -2.84
CA GLU A 47 -4.83 16.58 -2.98
C GLU A 47 -4.69 15.31 -3.81
N THR A 48 -3.94 15.36 -4.91
CA THR A 48 -3.71 14.23 -5.82
C THR A 48 -3.10 13.05 -5.07
N THR A 49 -2.05 13.30 -4.29
CA THR A 49 -1.37 12.27 -3.50
C THR A 49 -2.29 11.64 -2.45
N ILE A 50 -3.06 12.48 -1.72
CA ILE A 50 -3.97 12.00 -0.67
C ILE A 50 -5.08 11.13 -1.29
N VAL A 51 -5.69 11.60 -2.40
CA VAL A 51 -6.74 10.86 -3.11
C VAL A 51 -6.21 9.55 -3.67
N ALA A 52 -5.03 9.56 -4.31
CA ALA A 52 -4.39 8.33 -4.79
C ALA A 52 -4.14 7.33 -3.64
N GLY A 53 -3.73 7.81 -2.46
CA GLY A 53 -3.55 6.99 -1.27
C GLY A 53 -4.86 6.35 -0.79
N ILE A 54 -5.99 7.06 -0.84
CA ILE A 54 -7.30 6.53 -0.46
C ILE A 54 -7.79 5.49 -1.49
N LEU A 55 -7.40 5.61 -2.76
CA LEU A 55 -7.87 4.75 -3.85
C LEU A 55 -6.88 3.62 -4.21
N HIS A 56 -5.71 3.55 -3.59
CA HIS A 56 -4.55 2.80 -4.06
C HIS A 56 -4.78 1.30 -4.30
N ASP A 57 -5.64 0.67 -3.49
CA ASP A 57 -5.93 -0.77 -3.58
C ASP A 57 -7.11 -1.11 -4.50
N ILE A 58 -7.86 -0.12 -4.99
CA ILE A 58 -9.10 -0.39 -5.73
C ILE A 58 -8.82 -1.19 -7.00
N LEU A 59 -7.84 -0.78 -7.80
CA LEU A 59 -7.53 -1.48 -9.06
C LEU A 59 -6.91 -2.86 -8.83
N GLU A 60 -6.33 -3.10 -7.64
CA GLU A 60 -5.78 -4.40 -7.27
C GLU A 60 -6.83 -5.33 -6.67
N ASP A 61 -7.66 -4.87 -5.75
CA ASP A 61 -8.49 -5.72 -4.90
C ASP A 61 -9.98 -5.75 -5.27
N VAL A 62 -10.45 -4.77 -6.05
CA VAL A 62 -11.86 -4.68 -6.44
C VAL A 62 -12.09 -5.33 -7.82
N ASN A 63 -13.23 -5.99 -7.97
CA ASN A 63 -13.64 -6.53 -9.28
C ASN A 63 -13.90 -5.36 -10.26
N PRO A 64 -13.28 -5.36 -11.46
CA PRO A 64 -13.50 -4.30 -12.46
C PRO A 64 -14.96 -4.11 -12.87
N GLY A 65 -15.82 -5.13 -12.69
CA GLY A 65 -17.28 -5.00 -12.89
C GLY A 65 -17.98 -4.16 -11.83
N ILE A 66 -17.35 -3.89 -10.68
CA ILE A 66 -17.85 -3.02 -9.61
C ILE A 66 -17.31 -1.60 -9.79
N TYR A 67 -16.00 -1.48 -10.03
CA TYR A 67 -15.33 -0.21 -10.27
C TYR A 67 -14.05 -0.46 -11.10
N SER A 68 -14.02 0.10 -12.28
CA SER A 68 -12.96 -0.14 -13.27
C SER A 68 -11.95 1.01 -13.33
N GLU A 69 -10.84 0.79 -14.04
CA GLU A 69 -9.90 1.86 -14.40
C GLU A 69 -10.60 3.00 -15.17
N ALA A 70 -11.54 2.66 -16.07
CA ALA A 70 -12.31 3.68 -16.82
C ALA A 70 -13.21 4.52 -15.91
N ASP A 71 -13.81 3.90 -14.87
CA ASP A 71 -14.56 4.62 -13.86
C ASP A 71 -13.67 5.56 -13.04
N MET A 72 -12.47 5.11 -12.66
CA MET A 72 -11.51 5.92 -11.93
C MET A 72 -11.03 7.11 -12.76
N ARG A 73 -10.74 6.91 -14.05
CA ARG A 73 -10.38 8.01 -14.97
C ARG A 73 -11.49 9.04 -15.12
N ARG A 74 -12.73 8.60 -15.23
CA ARG A 74 -13.89 9.49 -15.31
C ARG A 74 -14.05 10.32 -14.04
N ASP A 75 -13.89 9.71 -12.87
CA ASP A 75 -14.20 10.33 -11.59
C ASP A 75 -13.04 11.16 -11.02
N PHE A 76 -11.78 10.79 -11.33
CA PHE A 76 -10.57 11.38 -10.73
C PHE A 76 -9.54 11.89 -11.75
N GLY A 77 -9.69 11.57 -13.04
CA GLY A 77 -8.75 11.94 -14.09
C GLY A 77 -7.58 10.99 -14.27
N ASP A 78 -6.77 11.29 -15.30
CA ASP A 78 -5.68 10.40 -15.72
C ASP A 78 -4.56 10.29 -14.68
N GLU A 79 -4.12 11.42 -14.14
CA GLU A 79 -2.99 11.48 -13.20
C GLU A 79 -3.19 10.60 -11.97
N ILE A 80 -4.31 10.75 -11.24
CA ILE A 80 -4.63 9.93 -10.08
C ILE A 80 -4.74 8.47 -10.47
N THR A 81 -5.37 8.17 -11.59
CA THR A 81 -5.52 6.80 -12.07
C THR A 81 -4.19 6.16 -12.39
N ASP A 82 -3.27 6.88 -13.04
CA ASP A 82 -1.96 6.36 -13.39
C ASP A 82 -1.09 6.15 -12.15
N ILE A 83 -1.15 7.03 -11.16
CA ILE A 83 -0.52 6.83 -9.84
C ILE A 83 -1.05 5.54 -9.17
N VAL A 84 -2.37 5.36 -9.12
CA VAL A 84 -2.99 4.15 -8.55
C VAL A 84 -2.57 2.89 -9.31
N LYS A 85 -2.46 2.95 -10.63
CA LYS A 85 -1.93 1.84 -11.45
C LYS A 85 -0.49 1.50 -11.10
N ASP A 86 0.35 2.51 -10.92
CA ASP A 86 1.76 2.31 -10.59
C ASP A 86 1.94 1.63 -9.23
N VAL A 87 1.06 1.89 -8.27
CA VAL A 87 1.10 1.26 -6.95
C VAL A 87 0.37 -0.08 -6.86
N SER A 88 -0.47 -0.44 -7.84
CA SER A 88 -1.20 -1.73 -7.86
C SER A 88 -0.31 -2.87 -8.38
N GLU A 89 -0.37 -4.06 -7.81
CA GLU A 89 0.31 -5.24 -8.39
C GLU A 89 -0.37 -5.65 -9.72
N PRO A 90 0.40 -6.04 -10.75
CA PRO A 90 -0.20 -6.46 -12.02
C PRO A 90 -1.06 -7.70 -11.83
N LYS A 91 -2.35 -7.62 -12.21
CA LYS A 91 -3.20 -8.80 -12.37
C LYS A 91 -2.86 -9.48 -13.69
N THR A 92 -2.44 -10.73 -13.63
CA THR A 92 -2.26 -11.57 -14.82
C THR A 92 -3.57 -12.31 -15.08
N ALA A 93 -4.51 -11.65 -15.78
CA ALA A 93 -5.76 -12.30 -16.18
C ALA A 93 -5.44 -13.53 -17.06
N GLY A 94 -5.95 -14.71 -16.67
CA GLY A 94 -5.80 -15.94 -17.45
C GLY A 94 -4.43 -16.62 -17.36
N GLN A 95 -3.48 -16.12 -16.58
CA GLN A 95 -2.18 -16.77 -16.34
C GLN A 95 -2.15 -17.50 -14.98
N PRO A 96 -1.29 -18.55 -14.82
CA PRO A 96 -1.07 -19.15 -13.52
C PRO A 96 -0.69 -18.09 -12.49
N LYS A 97 -1.22 -18.22 -11.27
CA LYS A 97 -0.89 -17.28 -10.17
C LYS A 97 0.63 -17.33 -9.93
N LEU A 98 1.32 -16.25 -10.28
CA LEU A 98 2.76 -16.13 -10.04
C LEU A 98 3.08 -16.35 -8.57
N LEU A 99 4.24 -16.96 -8.30
CA LEU A 99 4.75 -17.06 -6.94
C LEU A 99 4.90 -15.66 -6.31
N TRP A 100 4.76 -15.59 -5.01
CA TRP A 100 4.85 -14.32 -4.27
C TRP A 100 6.09 -13.50 -4.63
N LYS A 101 7.26 -14.15 -4.70
CA LYS A 101 8.54 -13.50 -5.05
C LYS A 101 8.55 -12.91 -6.45
N GLU A 102 7.97 -13.59 -7.41
CA GLU A 102 7.91 -13.11 -8.81
C GLU A 102 6.97 -11.90 -8.94
N ARG A 103 5.82 -11.93 -8.25
CA ARG A 103 4.91 -10.78 -8.21
C ARG A 103 5.59 -9.56 -7.60
N LYS A 104 6.26 -9.72 -6.45
CA LYS A 104 6.98 -8.63 -5.78
C LYS A 104 8.14 -8.10 -6.63
N LYS A 105 8.87 -8.95 -7.34
CA LYS A 105 9.92 -8.53 -8.28
C LYS A 105 9.34 -7.69 -9.43
N SER A 106 8.23 -8.12 -10.02
CA SER A 106 7.55 -7.38 -11.09
C SER A 106 7.02 -6.03 -10.60
N TYR A 107 6.45 -6.00 -9.41
CA TYR A 107 5.99 -4.78 -8.74
C TYR A 107 7.15 -3.79 -8.52
N LEU A 108 8.27 -4.23 -7.94
CA LEU A 108 9.44 -3.39 -7.69
C LEU A 108 10.03 -2.82 -8.98
N LYS A 109 10.04 -3.60 -10.07
CA LYS A 109 10.49 -3.12 -11.38
C LYS A 109 9.60 -1.98 -11.87
N ARG A 110 8.26 -2.13 -11.78
CA ARG A 110 7.32 -1.09 -12.20
C ARG A 110 7.42 0.14 -11.31
N LEU A 111 7.44 -0.03 -10.00
CA LEU A 111 7.61 1.07 -9.06
C LEU A 111 8.86 1.90 -9.37
N GLY A 112 9.99 1.25 -9.64
CA GLY A 112 11.25 1.93 -9.98
C GLY A 112 11.27 2.64 -11.35
N SER A 113 10.21 2.50 -12.15
CA SER A 113 10.01 3.20 -13.43
C SER A 113 8.85 4.19 -13.41
N SER A 114 8.22 4.43 -12.26
CA SER A 114 7.12 5.41 -12.13
C SER A 114 7.63 6.82 -12.41
N TYR A 115 6.86 7.56 -13.18
CA TYR A 115 7.12 8.98 -13.47
C TYR A 115 6.65 9.90 -12.33
N TYR A 116 5.63 9.49 -11.57
CA TYR A 116 4.97 10.31 -10.56
C TYR A 116 5.67 10.19 -9.22
N ILE A 117 6.07 11.31 -8.64
CA ILE A 117 6.63 11.36 -7.29
C ILE A 117 5.61 10.92 -6.24
N GLU A 118 4.33 11.20 -6.47
CA GLU A 118 3.18 10.86 -5.64
C GLU A 118 3.09 9.35 -5.40
N THR A 119 3.47 8.54 -6.39
CA THR A 119 3.56 7.07 -6.28
C THR A 119 4.40 6.65 -5.08
N TYR A 120 5.52 7.32 -4.85
CA TYR A 120 6.43 6.98 -3.74
C TYR A 120 5.90 7.41 -2.38
N PHE A 121 5.09 8.49 -2.30
CA PHE A 121 4.36 8.84 -1.08
C PHE A 121 3.33 7.77 -0.74
N VAL A 122 2.53 7.37 -1.73
CA VAL A 122 1.48 6.35 -1.55
C VAL A 122 2.08 5.03 -1.10
N VAL A 123 3.13 4.56 -1.79
CA VAL A 123 3.82 3.30 -1.42
C VAL A 123 4.45 3.39 -0.03
N ALA A 124 5.08 4.52 0.32
CA ALA A 124 5.66 4.68 1.65
C ALA A 124 4.58 4.62 2.74
N ALA A 125 3.47 5.33 2.56
CA ALA A 125 2.37 5.36 3.52
C ALA A 125 1.68 4.01 3.66
N ASP A 126 1.46 3.28 2.55
CA ASP A 126 0.95 1.91 2.57
C ASP A 126 1.87 0.99 3.39
N LYS A 127 3.19 1.05 3.14
CA LYS A 127 4.14 0.20 3.89
C LYS A 127 4.26 0.61 5.35
N ILE A 128 4.16 1.90 5.68
CA ILE A 128 4.09 2.38 7.07
C ILE A 128 2.88 1.78 7.78
N HIS A 129 1.69 1.85 7.17
CA HIS A 129 0.48 1.28 7.79
C HIS A 129 0.60 -0.24 7.95
N ASN A 130 0.98 -0.95 6.88
CA ASN A 130 1.12 -2.40 6.92
C ASN A 130 2.16 -2.88 7.97
N LEU A 131 3.31 -2.20 8.05
CA LEU A 131 4.32 -2.51 9.07
C LEU A 131 3.83 -2.20 10.49
N THR A 132 3.08 -1.11 10.66
CA THR A 132 2.48 -0.76 11.96
C THR A 132 1.53 -1.85 12.43
N ASP A 133 0.67 -2.38 11.54
CA ASP A 133 -0.22 -3.49 11.85
C ASP A 133 0.57 -4.78 12.18
N ILE A 134 1.57 -5.12 11.36
CA ILE A 134 2.43 -6.31 11.60
C ILE A 134 3.10 -6.23 12.97
N LEU A 135 3.67 -5.08 13.34
CA LEU A 135 4.38 -4.91 14.62
C LEU A 135 3.41 -5.01 15.81
N LYS A 136 2.23 -4.37 15.73
CA LYS A 136 1.18 -4.48 16.75
C LYS A 136 0.66 -5.91 16.91
N ASP A 137 0.40 -6.59 15.79
CA ASP A 137 -0.04 -7.97 15.80
C ASP A 137 1.04 -8.91 16.39
N TYR A 138 2.31 -8.62 16.10
CA TYR A 138 3.42 -9.39 16.68
C TYR A 138 3.50 -9.22 18.21
N ASP A 139 3.31 -7.99 18.72
CA ASP A 139 3.27 -7.73 20.16
C ASP A 139 2.16 -8.52 20.85
N GLN A 140 1.05 -8.78 20.17
CA GLN A 140 -0.11 -9.48 20.71
C GLN A 140 -0.04 -11.01 20.50
N PHE A 141 0.40 -11.47 19.32
CA PHE A 141 0.30 -12.87 18.89
C PHE A 141 1.65 -13.54 18.64
N SER A 142 2.76 -12.82 18.83
CA SER A 142 4.12 -13.31 18.60
C SER A 142 4.27 -13.97 17.20
N ASN A 143 4.92 -15.12 17.11
CA ASN A 143 5.19 -15.79 15.83
C ASN A 143 3.94 -16.32 15.11
N GLU A 144 2.77 -16.40 15.76
CA GLU A 144 1.54 -16.90 15.15
C GLU A 144 1.07 -16.02 13.98
N ILE A 145 1.43 -14.73 13.97
CA ILE A 145 1.05 -13.81 12.88
C ILE A 145 1.59 -14.26 11.52
N TRP A 146 2.74 -14.96 11.49
CA TRP A 146 3.39 -15.32 10.23
C TRP A 146 2.59 -16.33 9.40
N HIS A 147 1.71 -17.11 10.04
CA HIS A 147 0.78 -18.02 9.35
C HIS A 147 -0.23 -17.31 8.44
N ARG A 148 -0.45 -16.01 8.64
CA ARG A 148 -1.32 -15.19 7.78
C ARG A 148 -0.68 -14.84 6.44
N PHE A 149 0.64 -14.99 6.29
CA PHE A 149 1.39 -14.56 5.11
C PHE A 149 1.72 -15.75 4.19
N ASN A 150 1.79 -15.47 2.87
CA ASN A 150 2.22 -16.43 1.85
C ASN A 150 3.73 -16.31 1.57
N ALA A 151 4.51 -15.85 2.55
CA ALA A 151 5.95 -15.64 2.47
C ALA A 151 6.56 -15.79 3.86
N SER A 152 7.84 -16.16 3.94
CA SER A 152 8.55 -16.17 5.21
C SER A 152 8.73 -14.75 5.76
N LYS A 153 8.88 -14.62 7.08
CA LYS A 153 9.18 -13.33 7.73
C LYS A 153 10.43 -12.67 7.15
N TRP A 154 11.43 -13.48 6.77
CA TRP A 154 12.64 -13.01 6.10
C TRP A 154 12.32 -12.41 4.71
N ASP A 155 11.53 -13.10 3.90
CA ASP A 155 11.12 -12.59 2.58
C ASP A 155 10.31 -11.29 2.70
N ILE A 156 9.45 -11.19 3.71
CA ILE A 156 8.69 -9.97 4.02
C ILE A 156 9.64 -8.82 4.37
N LEU A 157 10.61 -9.04 5.25
CA LEU A 157 11.62 -8.03 5.60
C LEU A 157 12.42 -7.59 4.37
N GLN A 158 12.92 -8.53 3.56
CA GLN A 158 13.68 -8.20 2.35
C GLN A 158 12.85 -7.40 1.33
N TYR A 159 11.58 -7.71 1.19
CA TYR A 159 10.68 -6.94 0.35
C TYR A 159 10.54 -5.48 0.81
N HIS A 160 10.30 -5.26 2.12
CA HIS A 160 10.20 -3.89 2.65
C HIS A 160 11.53 -3.11 2.51
N ARG A 161 12.66 -3.77 2.71
CA ARG A 161 13.99 -3.19 2.45
C ARG A 161 14.18 -2.81 0.98
N ALA A 162 13.73 -3.66 0.06
CA ALA A 162 13.82 -3.36 -1.38
C ALA A 162 12.93 -2.18 -1.77
N VAL A 163 11.69 -2.11 -1.25
CA VAL A 163 10.81 -0.94 -1.43
C VAL A 163 11.47 0.34 -0.90
N PHE A 164 11.99 0.30 0.33
CA PHE A 164 12.67 1.45 0.92
C PHE A 164 13.88 1.90 0.09
N ASN A 165 14.65 0.97 -0.48
CA ASN A 165 15.79 1.28 -1.35
C ASN A 165 15.41 2.02 -2.64
N LEU A 166 14.17 1.89 -3.12
CA LEU A 166 13.64 2.72 -4.19
C LEU A 166 13.25 4.10 -3.64
N ILE A 167 12.39 4.14 -2.62
CA ILE A 167 11.84 5.38 -2.05
C ILE A 167 12.93 6.33 -1.55
N ARG A 168 14.01 5.83 -0.93
CA ARG A 168 15.07 6.68 -0.38
C ARG A 168 15.81 7.53 -1.41
N LYS A 169 15.75 7.15 -2.70
CA LYS A 169 16.40 7.86 -3.82
C LYS A 169 15.53 8.99 -4.36
N GLU A 170 14.22 8.95 -4.07
CA GLU A 170 13.25 9.89 -4.60
C GLU A 170 13.15 11.15 -3.73
N PRO A 171 12.72 12.30 -4.27
CA PRO A 171 12.64 13.56 -3.55
C PRO A 171 11.39 13.66 -2.63
N VAL A 172 11.02 12.58 -1.94
CA VAL A 172 9.99 12.61 -0.89
C VAL A 172 10.56 13.11 0.45
N PRO A 173 9.73 13.63 1.37
CA PRO A 173 10.19 14.18 2.63
C PRO A 173 11.06 13.23 3.45
N ILE A 174 12.10 13.77 4.07
CA ILE A 174 13.04 12.98 4.88
C ILE A 174 12.34 12.34 6.09
N GLU A 175 11.33 13.00 6.65
CA GLU A 175 10.53 12.52 7.78
C GLU A 175 9.74 11.28 7.39
N LEU A 176 9.15 11.24 6.19
CA LEU A 176 8.46 10.06 5.66
C LEU A 176 9.43 8.87 5.51
N LYS A 177 10.64 9.13 4.97
CA LYS A 177 11.70 8.12 4.85
C LYS A 177 12.14 7.59 6.21
N ARG A 178 12.35 8.48 7.19
CA ARG A 178 12.74 8.10 8.56
C ARG A 178 11.66 7.27 9.24
N HIS A 179 10.40 7.63 9.08
CA HIS A 179 9.28 6.86 9.63
C HIS A 179 9.28 5.42 9.08
N LEU A 180 9.34 5.26 7.75
CA LEU A 180 9.39 3.94 7.12
C LEU A 180 10.64 3.14 7.54
N ALA A 181 11.82 3.79 7.57
CA ALA A 181 13.07 3.13 7.96
C ALA A 181 13.00 2.58 9.39
N ALA A 182 12.49 3.36 10.34
CA ALA A 182 12.36 2.94 11.74
C ALA A 182 11.45 1.72 11.92
N LEU A 183 10.37 1.61 11.14
CA LEU A 183 9.49 0.43 11.18
C LEU A 183 10.16 -0.81 10.56
N ILE A 184 10.94 -0.63 9.48
CA ILE A 184 11.71 -1.72 8.86
C ILE A 184 12.80 -2.22 9.81
N GLU A 185 13.46 -1.33 10.57
CA GLU A 185 14.45 -1.69 11.58
C GLU A 185 13.81 -2.55 12.68
N LYS A 186 12.68 -2.12 13.27
CA LYS A 186 11.92 -2.89 14.26
C LYS A 186 11.50 -4.27 13.73
N LEU A 187 11.03 -4.36 12.48
CA LEU A 187 10.77 -5.66 11.86
C LEU A 187 12.04 -6.50 11.75
N GLY A 188 13.17 -5.86 11.43
CA GLY A 188 14.48 -6.51 11.36
C GLY A 188 14.88 -7.15 12.69
N ASP A 189 14.67 -6.46 13.81
CA ASP A 189 14.95 -6.96 15.15
C ASP A 189 14.11 -8.21 15.47
N ILE A 190 12.80 -8.16 15.15
CA ILE A 190 11.90 -9.31 15.33
C ILE A 190 12.35 -10.53 14.51
N VAL A 191 12.75 -10.30 13.26
CA VAL A 191 13.19 -11.39 12.37
C VAL A 191 14.51 -11.99 12.82
N ALA A 192 15.42 -11.18 13.41
CA ALA A 192 16.74 -11.63 13.89
C ALA A 192 16.66 -12.45 15.18
N ILE A 193 15.73 -12.12 16.10
CA ILE A 193 15.59 -12.84 17.39
C ILE A 193 15.10 -14.28 17.21
N ASN A 194 14.35 -14.53 16.15
CA ASN A 194 13.78 -15.84 15.85
C ASN A 194 14.13 -16.24 14.41
N PRO A 195 15.32 -16.73 14.12
CA PRO A 195 15.74 -17.07 12.76
C PRO A 195 14.92 -18.20 12.12
#